data_7de7d9e62de7133d9a73d321d700f3d9
#
_entry.id   7de7d9e62de7133d9a73d321d700f3d9
#
_cell.length_a   1.000
_cell.length_b   1.000
_cell.length_c   1.000
_cell.angle_alpha   90.00
_cell.angle_beta   90.00
_cell.angle_gamma   90.00
#
_symmetry.space_group_name_H-M   'P 1'
#
loop_
_entity.id
_entity.type
_entity.pdbx_description
1 polymer ?
#
loop_
_entity_poly.entity_id
_entity_poly.type
_entity_poly.pdbx_seq_one_letter_code
_entity_poly.pdbx_strand_id
1 'polypeptide(L)'
;ERRNIKPLEKQFIATYDKTFSKVHNFNAMVGYEDYSYTYETMSGSTNDMSLSSFPYLDLANKNALAVAGNSYQNAYRSFFGRVMYNYDSRYYLQLNAREDGSSRFHKDHRWGFFPSASVGWVISNEKFMQNITPINYLKFRASIGTLGNERIGNYPYQTYISFNNAIMYDSAGSTPQSSMSAAQQDYAYENIHWEKTQSWDIGVDAAFFNNRLDFSADYYYKKTTDMRLSVAIPSFTGYSAPDRNVGKMHTRGWEVKLGWSDRIGDVNYAVSFNTVSYTHLRAHETGAYL
;
A
#
# COMPACT_ATOMS: atom_id res chain seq x y z
N GLU A 1 -25.85 -8.05 -14.47
CA GLU A 1 -24.43 -8.38 -14.21
C GLU A 1 -24.35 -9.35 -13.03
N ARG A 2 -23.65 -10.46 -13.19
CA ARG A 2 -23.33 -11.39 -12.11
C ARG A 2 -21.83 -11.32 -11.83
N ARG A 3 -21.45 -11.11 -10.57
CA ARG A 3 -20.07 -11.14 -10.09
C ARG A 3 -19.88 -12.33 -9.16
N ASN A 4 -18.85 -13.09 -9.39
CA ASN A 4 -18.46 -14.21 -8.54
C ASN A 4 -17.03 -13.95 -8.04
N ILE A 5 -16.90 -13.84 -6.72
CA ILE A 5 -15.64 -13.51 -6.05
C ILE A 5 -15.31 -14.67 -5.14
N LYS A 6 -14.14 -15.26 -5.31
CA LYS A 6 -13.66 -16.41 -4.52
C LYS A 6 -12.30 -16.08 -3.91
N PRO A 7 -12.28 -15.46 -2.73
CA PRO A 7 -11.05 -15.34 -1.96
C PRO A 7 -10.72 -16.67 -1.27
N LEU A 8 -9.45 -17.01 -1.24
CA LEU A 8 -8.90 -18.09 -0.43
C LEU A 8 -7.67 -17.57 0.28
N GLU A 9 -7.71 -17.60 1.60
CA GLU A 9 -6.62 -17.20 2.47
C GLU A 9 -6.20 -18.35 3.36
N LYS A 10 -4.89 -18.54 3.48
CA LYS A 10 -4.27 -19.50 4.40
C LYS A 10 -3.19 -18.77 5.15
N GLN A 11 -3.26 -18.80 6.48
CA GLN A 11 -2.29 -18.14 7.34
C GLN A 11 -1.82 -19.11 8.42
N PHE A 12 -0.50 -19.13 8.66
CA PHE A 12 0.13 -19.86 9.74
C PHE A 12 0.99 -18.89 10.54
N ILE A 13 0.78 -18.86 11.85
CA ILE A 13 1.55 -18.00 12.75
C ILE A 13 2.02 -18.86 13.93
N ALA A 14 3.31 -18.74 14.26
CA ALA A 14 3.89 -19.28 15.49
C ALA A 14 4.48 -18.15 16.32
N THR A 15 4.15 -18.11 17.60
CA THR A 15 4.62 -17.09 18.54
C THR A 15 5.31 -17.76 19.72
N TYR A 16 6.42 -17.18 20.14
CA TYR A 16 7.16 -17.56 21.33
C TYR A 16 7.32 -16.38 22.25
N ASP A 17 6.83 -16.52 23.50
CA ASP A 17 6.90 -15.51 24.55
C ASP A 17 7.64 -16.06 25.74
N LYS A 18 8.64 -15.33 26.24
CA LYS A 18 9.33 -15.71 27.45
C LYS A 18 9.91 -14.51 28.22
N THR A 19 9.72 -14.52 29.53
CA THR A 19 10.39 -13.61 30.46
C THR A 19 11.52 -14.34 31.17
N PHE A 20 12.75 -13.81 31.07
CA PHE A 20 13.93 -14.33 31.75
C PHE A 20 14.32 -13.38 32.90
N SER A 21 14.73 -13.96 34.01
CA SER A 21 15.21 -13.18 35.18
C SER A 21 14.32 -12.02 35.59
N LYS A 22 13.02 -12.08 35.31
CA LYS A 22 12.00 -11.07 35.60
C LYS A 22 12.17 -9.72 34.89
N VAL A 23 13.27 -9.47 34.21
CA VAL A 23 13.62 -8.18 33.59
C VAL A 23 13.80 -8.26 32.07
N HIS A 24 14.01 -9.44 31.52
CA HIS A 24 14.18 -9.65 30.09
C HIS A 24 12.90 -10.23 29.49
N ASN A 25 12.15 -9.44 28.74
CA ASN A 25 10.97 -9.91 28.04
C ASN A 25 11.30 -10.07 26.55
N PHE A 26 11.12 -11.28 26.06
CA PHE A 26 11.38 -11.65 24.68
C PHE A 26 10.10 -12.19 24.03
N ASN A 27 9.74 -11.65 22.88
CA ASN A 27 8.68 -12.16 22.03
C ASN A 27 9.21 -12.33 20.63
N ALA A 28 9.00 -13.49 20.04
CA ALA A 28 9.32 -13.78 18.64
C ALA A 28 8.10 -14.35 17.94
N MET A 29 7.88 -13.93 16.71
CA MET A 29 6.79 -14.41 15.87
C MET A 29 7.34 -14.68 14.47
N VAL A 30 6.90 -15.80 13.88
CA VAL A 30 7.10 -16.12 12.46
C VAL A 30 5.76 -16.46 11.85
N GLY A 31 5.55 -16.07 10.61
CA GLY A 31 4.30 -16.32 9.91
C GLY A 31 4.49 -16.55 8.42
N TYR A 32 3.52 -17.24 7.87
CA TYR A 32 3.34 -17.49 6.45
C TYR A 32 1.90 -17.17 6.06
N GLU A 33 1.73 -16.54 4.92
CA GLU A 33 0.43 -16.21 4.35
C GLU A 33 0.42 -16.54 2.87
N ASP A 34 -0.67 -17.18 2.41
CA ASP A 34 -0.93 -17.44 1.00
C ASP A 34 -2.36 -17.01 0.71
N TYR A 35 -2.51 -16.05 -0.19
CA TYR A 35 -3.78 -15.48 -0.58
C TYR A 35 -3.98 -15.62 -2.08
N SER A 36 -5.15 -16.08 -2.48
CA SER A 36 -5.58 -16.09 -3.86
C SER A 36 -6.99 -15.51 -4.00
N TYR A 37 -7.19 -14.83 -5.10
CA TYR A 37 -8.43 -14.14 -5.39
C TYR A 37 -8.79 -14.37 -6.85
N THR A 38 -9.93 -15.01 -7.08
CA THR A 38 -10.49 -15.20 -8.41
C THR A 38 -11.72 -14.32 -8.57
N TYR A 39 -11.73 -13.55 -9.62
CA TYR A 39 -12.84 -12.69 -10.00
C TYR A 39 -13.37 -13.11 -11.35
N GLU A 40 -14.68 -13.32 -11.42
CA GLU A 40 -15.41 -13.70 -12.64
C GLU A 40 -16.60 -12.77 -12.79
N THR A 41 -16.79 -12.23 -13.98
CA THR A 41 -17.99 -11.47 -14.31
C THR A 41 -18.68 -12.05 -15.51
N MET A 42 -19.99 -11.96 -15.50
CA MET A 42 -20.85 -12.23 -16.64
C MET A 42 -21.94 -11.16 -16.67
N SER A 43 -22.12 -10.53 -17.81
CA SER A 43 -23.16 -9.54 -18.02
C SER A 43 -23.92 -9.80 -19.30
N GLY A 44 -25.20 -9.46 -19.28
CA GLY A 44 -26.06 -9.41 -20.45
C GLY A 44 -26.74 -8.05 -20.46
N SER A 45 -26.85 -7.44 -21.62
CA SER A 45 -27.55 -6.17 -21.81
C SER A 45 -28.28 -6.15 -23.14
N THR A 46 -29.28 -5.30 -23.24
CA THR A 46 -29.99 -4.99 -24.47
C THR A 46 -30.39 -3.52 -24.49
N ASN A 47 -30.49 -2.95 -25.65
CA ASN A 47 -31.06 -1.63 -25.91
C ASN A 47 -32.43 -1.71 -26.62
N ASP A 48 -32.95 -2.91 -26.89
CA ASP A 48 -34.22 -3.15 -27.58
C ASP A 48 -35.11 -4.11 -26.78
N MET A 49 -36.09 -3.52 -26.08
CA MET A 49 -37.06 -4.23 -25.23
C MET A 49 -38.43 -4.21 -25.86
N SER A 50 -38.99 -5.37 -26.11
CA SER A 50 -40.36 -5.49 -26.66
C SER A 50 -41.44 -4.92 -25.74
N LEU A 51 -41.22 -4.96 -24.41
CA LEU A 51 -42.13 -4.45 -23.37
C LEU A 51 -41.35 -3.69 -22.32
N SER A 52 -41.40 -2.37 -22.33
CA SER A 52 -40.69 -1.50 -21.37
C SER A 52 -41.19 -1.64 -19.93
N SER A 53 -42.43 -2.09 -19.73
CA SER A 53 -43.00 -2.35 -18.39
C SER A 53 -42.50 -3.66 -17.72
N PHE A 54 -41.87 -4.54 -18.49
CA PHE A 54 -41.30 -5.80 -18.01
C PHE A 54 -39.85 -5.95 -18.49
N PRO A 55 -38.88 -5.32 -17.79
CA PRO A 55 -37.50 -5.24 -18.25
C PRO A 55 -36.67 -6.53 -17.96
N TYR A 56 -37.15 -7.64 -18.47
CA TYR A 56 -36.47 -8.93 -18.41
C TYR A 56 -35.76 -9.25 -19.73
N LEU A 57 -34.51 -9.65 -19.67
CA LEU A 57 -33.68 -9.96 -20.84
C LEU A 57 -34.32 -11.07 -21.74
N ASP A 58 -35.14 -11.93 -21.17
CA ASP A 58 -35.84 -12.99 -21.90
C ASP A 58 -36.88 -12.45 -22.90
N LEU A 59 -37.41 -11.24 -22.63
CA LEU A 59 -38.37 -10.52 -23.46
C LEU A 59 -37.71 -9.55 -24.44
N ALA A 60 -36.40 -9.49 -24.43
CA ALA A 60 -35.63 -8.63 -25.33
C ALA A 60 -35.55 -9.18 -26.73
N ASN A 61 -35.37 -8.29 -27.70
CA ASN A 61 -35.01 -8.69 -29.05
C ASN A 61 -33.70 -9.47 -29.01
N LYS A 62 -33.72 -10.74 -29.41
CA LYS A 62 -32.55 -11.64 -29.35
C LYS A 62 -31.39 -11.18 -30.21
N ASN A 63 -31.64 -10.43 -31.27
CA ASN A 63 -30.62 -9.87 -32.14
C ASN A 63 -29.92 -8.62 -31.56
N ALA A 64 -30.51 -8.02 -30.50
CA ALA A 64 -29.99 -6.86 -29.78
C ALA A 64 -29.35 -7.22 -28.44
N LEU A 65 -29.22 -8.51 -28.12
CA LEU A 65 -28.58 -8.99 -26.90
C LEU A 65 -27.06 -8.88 -27.02
N ALA A 66 -26.45 -8.18 -26.08
CA ALA A 66 -24.99 -8.17 -25.88
C ALA A 66 -24.65 -8.99 -24.63
N VAL A 67 -23.71 -9.91 -24.76
CA VAL A 67 -23.19 -10.73 -23.66
C VAL A 67 -21.69 -10.48 -23.54
N ALA A 68 -21.23 -10.27 -22.33
CA ALA A 68 -19.81 -10.13 -22.03
C ALA A 68 -19.45 -10.92 -20.77
N GLY A 69 -18.22 -11.40 -20.72
CA GLY A 69 -17.69 -12.08 -19.54
C GLY A 69 -16.19 -11.86 -19.46
N ASN A 70 -15.68 -11.79 -18.24
CA ASN A 70 -14.26 -11.67 -17.96
C ASN A 70 -13.91 -12.42 -16.69
N SER A 71 -12.67 -12.90 -16.62
CA SER A 71 -12.13 -13.54 -15.42
C SER A 71 -10.66 -13.15 -15.24
N TYR A 72 -10.27 -12.91 -14.01
CA TYR A 72 -8.86 -12.74 -13.64
C TYR A 72 -8.59 -13.34 -12.27
N GLN A 73 -7.34 -13.65 -12.01
CA GLN A 73 -6.88 -14.20 -10.76
C GLN A 73 -5.65 -13.44 -10.28
N ASN A 74 -5.63 -13.12 -8.99
CA ASN A 74 -4.47 -12.59 -8.30
C ASN A 74 -4.08 -13.50 -7.16
N ALA A 75 -2.81 -13.61 -6.90
CA ALA A 75 -2.29 -14.34 -5.75
C ALA A 75 -1.10 -13.59 -5.16
N TYR A 76 -0.97 -13.64 -3.84
CA TYR A 76 0.26 -13.24 -3.19
C TYR A 76 0.61 -14.21 -2.07
N ARG A 77 1.90 -14.25 -1.76
CA ARG A 77 2.49 -15.10 -0.75
C ARG A 77 3.48 -14.32 0.06
N SER A 78 3.43 -14.50 1.37
CA SER A 78 4.24 -13.72 2.28
C SER A 78 4.88 -14.58 3.35
N PHE A 79 6.14 -14.26 3.66
CA PHE A 79 6.85 -14.75 4.82
C PHE A 79 7.15 -13.56 5.71
N PHE A 80 6.84 -13.65 7.00
CA PHE A 80 7.09 -12.54 7.91
C PHE A 80 7.55 -13.01 9.27
N GLY A 81 8.30 -12.15 9.93
CA GLY A 81 8.77 -12.39 11.28
C GLY A 81 8.93 -11.09 12.06
N ARG A 82 8.80 -11.20 13.36
CA ARG A 82 8.98 -10.12 14.32
C ARG A 82 9.72 -10.62 15.54
N VAL A 83 10.66 -9.82 16.00
CA VAL A 83 11.30 -9.99 17.30
C VAL A 83 11.11 -8.73 18.12
N MET A 84 10.61 -8.87 19.32
CA MET A 84 10.50 -7.79 20.31
C MET A 84 11.29 -8.17 21.55
N TYR A 85 12.06 -7.22 22.03
CA TYR A 85 12.82 -7.37 23.26
C TYR A 85 12.65 -6.15 24.12
N ASN A 86 12.38 -6.38 25.40
CA ASN A 86 12.27 -5.35 26.42
C ASN A 86 13.15 -5.73 27.60
N TYR A 87 14.03 -4.83 27.98
CA TYR A 87 14.87 -4.97 29.17
C TYR A 87 14.40 -4.01 30.26
N ASP A 88 13.91 -4.57 31.37
CA ASP A 88 13.53 -3.88 32.60
C ASP A 88 12.58 -2.68 32.40
N SER A 89 11.69 -2.78 31.41
CA SER A 89 10.79 -1.70 31.01
C SER A 89 11.50 -0.36 30.69
N ARG A 90 12.80 -0.42 30.40
CA ARG A 90 13.65 0.73 30.07
C ARG A 90 14.04 0.77 28.59
N TYR A 91 14.53 -0.36 28.08
CA TYR A 91 15.02 -0.45 26.69
C TYR A 91 14.13 -1.37 25.88
N TYR A 92 13.66 -0.89 24.77
CA TYR A 92 12.78 -1.60 23.85
C TYR A 92 13.47 -1.71 22.50
N LEU A 93 13.44 -2.90 21.92
CA LEU A 93 13.88 -3.17 20.57
C LEU A 93 12.79 -3.98 19.87
N GLN A 94 12.43 -3.57 18.66
CA GLN A 94 11.58 -4.34 17.78
C GLN A 94 12.21 -4.42 16.41
N LEU A 95 12.28 -5.63 15.86
CA LEU A 95 12.73 -5.93 14.51
C LEU A 95 11.60 -6.65 13.78
N ASN A 96 11.30 -6.21 12.59
CA ASN A 96 10.35 -6.91 11.72
C ASN A 96 11.01 -7.12 10.34
N ALA A 97 10.66 -8.22 9.71
CA ALA A 97 11.03 -8.50 8.34
C ALA A 97 9.83 -9.15 7.65
N ARG A 98 9.53 -8.71 6.44
CA ARG A 98 8.50 -9.29 5.58
C ARG A 98 9.01 -9.42 4.16
N GLU A 99 8.79 -10.56 3.57
CA GLU A 99 9.06 -10.83 2.17
C GLU A 99 7.75 -11.21 1.49
N ASP A 100 7.33 -10.41 0.53
CA ASP A 100 6.06 -10.54 -0.17
C ASP A 100 6.28 -10.82 -1.66
N GLY A 101 5.61 -11.84 -2.17
CA GLY A 101 5.60 -12.19 -3.58
C GLY A 101 4.21 -12.00 -4.20
N SER A 102 4.08 -11.18 -5.25
CA SER A 102 2.81 -10.91 -5.93
C SER A 102 2.79 -11.42 -7.35
N SER A 103 1.68 -12.05 -7.75
CA SER A 103 1.47 -12.53 -9.13
C SER A 103 1.30 -11.41 -10.16
N ARG A 104 1.11 -10.17 -9.69
CA ARG A 104 0.98 -8.98 -10.55
C ARG A 104 2.28 -8.60 -11.24
N PHE A 105 3.42 -9.03 -10.68
CA PHE A 105 4.75 -8.78 -11.22
C PHE A 105 5.29 -9.98 -12.01
N HIS A 106 6.16 -9.71 -12.97
CA HIS A 106 6.92 -10.75 -13.64
C HIS A 106 7.73 -11.59 -12.65
N LYS A 107 7.98 -12.86 -12.96
CA LYS A 107 8.66 -13.82 -12.08
C LYS A 107 9.96 -13.29 -11.47
N ASP A 108 10.73 -12.48 -12.22
CA ASP A 108 12.03 -11.96 -11.80
C ASP A 108 11.93 -10.73 -10.86
N HIS A 109 10.74 -10.11 -10.77
CA HIS A 109 10.48 -8.91 -9.96
C HIS A 109 9.35 -9.11 -8.94
N ARG A 110 8.93 -10.36 -8.77
CA ARG A 110 7.76 -10.73 -7.97
C ARG A 110 7.96 -10.49 -6.49
N TRP A 111 9.18 -10.72 -5.98
CA TRP A 111 9.47 -10.68 -4.56
C TRP A 111 10.00 -9.32 -4.10
N GLY A 112 9.46 -8.84 -2.98
CA GLY A 112 9.89 -7.62 -2.31
C GLY A 112 10.20 -7.88 -0.85
N PHE A 113 11.36 -7.39 -0.36
CA PHE A 113 11.76 -7.50 1.03
C PHE A 113 11.60 -6.16 1.75
N PHE A 114 10.91 -6.20 2.90
CA PHE A 114 10.47 -5.02 3.65
C PHE A 114 10.86 -5.15 5.13
N PRO A 115 12.08 -4.76 5.51
CA PRO A 115 12.53 -4.78 6.89
C PRO A 115 12.11 -3.49 7.62
N SER A 116 11.95 -3.61 8.96
CA SER A 116 11.84 -2.45 9.85
C SER A 116 12.47 -2.72 11.21
N ALA A 117 12.93 -1.66 11.85
CA ALA A 117 13.48 -1.68 13.19
C ALA A 117 13.00 -0.47 13.98
N SER A 118 12.74 -0.66 15.26
CA SER A 118 12.47 0.44 16.18
C SER A 118 13.13 0.22 17.53
N VAL A 119 13.53 1.32 18.15
CA VAL A 119 14.11 1.35 19.48
C VAL A 119 13.35 2.36 20.34
N GLY A 120 13.26 2.06 21.63
CA GLY A 120 12.68 2.94 22.62
C GLY A 120 13.49 2.90 23.90
N TRP A 121 13.71 4.07 24.49
CA TRP A 121 14.37 4.21 25.78
C TRP A 121 13.50 5.02 26.72
N VAL A 122 13.02 4.39 27.78
CA VAL A 122 12.26 5.06 28.84
C VAL A 122 13.25 5.62 29.86
N ILE A 123 13.67 6.84 29.61
CA ILE A 123 14.70 7.54 30.38
C ILE A 123 14.21 7.76 31.82
N SER A 124 12.93 8.04 32.02
CA SER A 124 12.33 8.23 33.37
C SER A 124 12.49 7.01 34.30
N ASN A 125 12.70 5.80 33.72
CA ASN A 125 12.92 4.59 34.52
C ASN A 125 14.39 4.40 34.94
N GLU A 126 15.28 5.31 34.52
CA GLU A 126 16.69 5.25 34.91
C GLU A 126 16.92 5.75 36.32
N LYS A 127 17.91 5.19 37.01
CA LYS A 127 18.21 5.52 38.42
C LYS A 127 18.54 7.00 38.61
N PHE A 128 19.19 7.65 37.65
CA PHE A 128 19.54 9.08 37.72
C PHE A 128 18.33 10.00 37.55
N MET A 129 17.19 9.51 37.06
CA MET A 129 15.95 10.28 36.89
C MET A 129 15.03 10.23 38.14
N GLN A 130 15.22 9.28 39.03
CA GLN A 130 14.32 9.02 40.15
C GLN A 130 14.12 10.22 41.10
N ASN A 131 15.08 11.15 41.18
CA ASN A 131 15.01 12.34 42.01
C ASN A 131 14.51 13.59 41.26
N ILE A 132 14.13 13.47 40.00
CA ILE A 132 13.67 14.60 39.18
C ILE A 132 12.14 14.63 39.19
N THR A 133 11.58 15.26 40.23
CA THR A 133 10.14 15.27 40.52
C THR A 133 9.23 15.88 39.44
N PRO A 134 9.63 16.89 38.65
CA PRO A 134 8.73 17.45 37.62
C PRO A 134 8.46 16.52 36.45
N ILE A 135 9.32 15.53 36.21
CA ILE A 135 9.24 14.62 35.04
C ILE A 135 8.70 13.27 35.51
N ASN A 136 7.47 12.95 35.17
CA ASN A 136 6.85 11.66 35.52
C ASN A 136 7.15 10.57 34.49
N TYR A 137 7.29 10.98 33.23
CA TYR A 137 7.58 10.07 32.13
C TYR A 137 8.44 10.78 31.10
N LEU A 138 9.45 10.10 30.60
CA LEU A 138 10.28 10.56 29.48
C LEU A 138 10.74 9.35 28.68
N LYS A 139 10.33 9.31 27.41
CA LYS A 139 10.71 8.25 26.49
C LYS A 139 11.24 8.85 25.18
N PHE A 140 12.38 8.37 24.75
CA PHE A 140 12.91 8.58 23.42
C PHE A 140 12.58 7.36 22.56
N ARG A 141 12.23 7.60 21.28
CA ARG A 141 11.96 6.56 20.32
C ARG A 141 12.56 6.90 18.96
N ALA A 142 13.00 5.87 18.25
CA ALA A 142 13.45 5.99 16.87
C ALA A 142 13.01 4.76 16.08
N SER A 143 12.65 4.96 14.84
CA SER A 143 12.27 3.88 13.93
C SER A 143 12.79 4.11 12.52
N ILE A 144 13.03 3.00 11.82
CA ILE A 144 13.33 2.97 10.40
C ILE A 144 12.60 1.78 9.78
N GLY A 145 12.05 1.96 8.59
CA GLY A 145 11.36 0.86 7.92
C GLY A 145 11.22 1.09 6.42
N THR A 146 10.99 -0.02 5.72
CA THR A 146 10.66 -0.04 4.30
C THR A 146 9.30 -0.68 4.12
N LEU A 147 8.45 -0.05 3.31
CA LEU A 147 7.14 -0.55 2.91
C LEU A 147 7.12 -0.74 1.40
N GLY A 148 6.45 -1.80 0.95
CA GLY A 148 6.17 -2.07 -0.45
C GLY A 148 4.75 -1.69 -0.84
N ASN A 149 4.57 -1.27 -2.09
CA ASN A 149 3.26 -1.05 -2.68
C ASN A 149 3.18 -1.80 -4.01
N GLU A 150 2.17 -2.70 -4.12
CA GLU A 150 1.89 -3.49 -5.32
C GLU A 150 0.67 -2.98 -6.11
N ARG A 151 0.17 -1.79 -5.83
CA ARG A 151 -1.07 -1.27 -6.43
C ARG A 151 -0.93 -1.03 -7.92
N ILE A 152 -0.90 -2.12 -8.70
CA ILE A 152 -0.83 -2.15 -10.16
C ILE A 152 -2.02 -2.92 -10.73
N GLY A 153 -2.27 -2.74 -12.03
CA GLY A 153 -3.19 -3.61 -12.79
C GLY A 153 -2.76 -5.07 -12.76
N ASN A 154 -3.59 -5.94 -13.29
CA ASN A 154 -3.27 -7.36 -13.38
C ASN A 154 -2.33 -7.60 -14.56
N TYR A 155 -1.21 -8.25 -14.31
CA TYR A 155 -0.27 -8.74 -15.33
C TYR A 155 0.20 -7.70 -16.39
N PRO A 156 0.65 -6.48 -15.99
CA PRO A 156 1.05 -5.44 -16.94
C PRO A 156 2.30 -5.80 -17.74
N TYR A 157 2.96 -6.88 -17.39
CA TYR A 157 4.10 -7.46 -18.10
C TYR A 157 3.70 -8.38 -19.28
N GLN A 158 2.41 -8.67 -19.44
CA GLN A 158 1.89 -9.48 -20.53
C GLN A 158 1.41 -8.61 -21.68
N THR A 159 1.58 -9.11 -22.88
CA THR A 159 1.06 -8.49 -24.09
C THR A 159 -0.37 -8.94 -24.32
N TYR A 160 -1.27 -8.00 -24.55
CA TYR A 160 -2.67 -8.26 -24.90
C TYR A 160 -2.94 -7.88 -26.35
N ILE A 161 -3.75 -8.68 -27.02
CA ILE A 161 -4.28 -8.39 -28.34
C ILE A 161 -5.73 -7.94 -28.17
N SER A 162 -6.02 -6.72 -28.59
CA SER A 162 -7.38 -6.16 -28.61
C SER A 162 -8.02 -6.41 -29.96
N PHE A 163 -9.25 -6.91 -29.94
CA PHE A 163 -10.07 -7.10 -31.13
C PHE A 163 -11.05 -5.95 -31.26
N ASN A 164 -10.95 -5.19 -32.33
CA ASN A 164 -11.81 -4.04 -32.59
C ASN A 164 -12.30 -4.08 -34.05
N ASN A 165 -13.45 -3.46 -34.28
CA ASN A 165 -13.90 -3.25 -35.65
C ASN A 165 -13.09 -2.10 -36.30
N ALA A 166 -12.43 -2.37 -37.36
CA ALA A 166 -11.77 -1.37 -38.19
C ALA A 166 -12.61 -1.10 -39.45
N ILE A 167 -12.60 0.14 -39.89
CA ILE A 167 -13.18 0.51 -41.19
C ILE A 167 -12.09 0.31 -42.25
N MET A 168 -12.34 -0.56 -43.18
CA MET A 168 -11.49 -0.82 -44.35
C MET A 168 -12.19 -0.31 -45.60
N TYR A 169 -11.43 0.25 -46.51
CA TYR A 169 -11.93 0.66 -47.82
C TYR A 169 -11.53 -0.38 -48.87
N ASP A 170 -12.35 -0.54 -49.89
CA ASP A 170 -11.99 -1.35 -51.01
C ASP A 170 -10.77 -0.76 -51.78
N SER A 171 -10.22 -1.50 -52.71
CA SER A 171 -9.06 -1.04 -53.52
C SER A 171 -9.32 0.23 -54.32
N ALA A 172 -10.59 0.60 -54.56
CA ALA A 172 -10.99 1.82 -55.22
C ALA A 172 -11.24 2.97 -54.20
N GLY A 173 -11.18 2.70 -52.92
CA GLY A 173 -11.37 3.69 -51.82
C GLY A 173 -12.81 4.20 -51.66
N SER A 174 -13.78 3.54 -52.26
CA SER A 174 -15.14 4.07 -52.41
C SER A 174 -16.16 3.47 -51.42
N THR A 175 -15.96 2.26 -50.93
CA THR A 175 -16.91 1.57 -50.06
C THR A 175 -16.28 1.21 -48.72
N PRO A 176 -16.71 1.90 -47.60
CA PRO A 176 -16.25 1.52 -46.27
C PRO A 176 -16.85 0.18 -45.85
N GLN A 177 -16.03 -0.76 -45.43
CA GLN A 177 -16.45 -2.03 -44.85
C GLN A 177 -15.95 -2.16 -43.43
N SER A 178 -16.80 -2.62 -42.52
CA SER A 178 -16.39 -2.96 -41.14
C SER A 178 -15.78 -4.36 -41.14
N SER A 179 -14.55 -4.47 -40.70
CA SER A 179 -13.86 -5.74 -40.51
C SER A 179 -13.28 -5.84 -39.11
N MET A 180 -13.28 -7.06 -38.55
CA MET A 180 -12.63 -7.29 -37.25
C MET A 180 -11.11 -7.20 -37.46
N SER A 181 -10.48 -6.35 -36.70
CA SER A 181 -9.02 -6.21 -36.63
C SER A 181 -8.48 -6.63 -35.29
N ALA A 182 -7.26 -7.10 -35.26
CA ALA A 182 -6.53 -7.46 -34.07
C ALA A 182 -5.27 -6.61 -33.97
N ALA A 183 -5.06 -5.93 -32.87
CA ALA A 183 -3.89 -5.09 -32.62
C ALA A 183 -3.42 -5.18 -31.18
N GLN A 184 -2.12 -5.11 -30.99
CA GLN A 184 -1.53 -4.84 -29.68
C GLN A 184 -1.60 -3.34 -29.46
N GLN A 185 -2.36 -2.90 -28.45
CA GLN A 185 -2.52 -1.48 -28.10
C GLN A 185 -1.73 -1.08 -26.86
N ASP A 186 -1.41 -2.04 -26.00
CA ASP A 186 -0.70 -1.80 -24.75
C ASP A 186 0.75 -2.27 -24.87
N TYR A 187 1.64 -1.47 -24.32
CA TYR A 187 3.06 -1.80 -24.25
C TYR A 187 3.32 -2.63 -22.99
N ALA A 188 3.68 -3.90 -23.16
CA ALA A 188 4.08 -4.76 -22.04
C ALA A 188 5.42 -4.31 -21.46
N TYR A 189 5.50 -4.19 -20.13
CA TYR A 189 6.71 -3.78 -19.45
C TYR A 189 7.10 -4.81 -18.37
N GLU A 190 8.08 -5.65 -18.70
CA GLU A 190 8.51 -6.76 -17.82
C GLU A 190 9.23 -6.28 -16.55
N ASN A 191 9.90 -5.13 -16.59
CA ASN A 191 10.66 -4.58 -15.47
C ASN A 191 9.81 -3.86 -14.43
N ILE A 192 8.47 -3.95 -14.50
CA ILE A 192 7.62 -3.36 -13.48
C ILE A 192 7.81 -4.10 -12.15
N HIS A 193 8.04 -3.36 -11.08
CA HIS A 193 8.38 -3.90 -9.79
C HIS A 193 7.77 -3.09 -8.64
N TRP A 194 8.00 -3.52 -7.40
CA TRP A 194 7.49 -2.90 -6.20
C TRP A 194 7.92 -1.44 -6.07
N GLU A 195 6.95 -0.57 -5.83
CA GLU A 195 7.20 0.77 -5.31
C GLU A 195 7.64 0.66 -3.85
N LYS A 196 8.70 1.36 -3.45
CA LYS A 196 9.28 1.28 -2.12
C LYS A 196 9.21 2.61 -1.40
N THR A 197 8.70 2.60 -0.17
CA THR A 197 8.75 3.75 0.72
C THR A 197 9.63 3.42 1.91
N GLN A 198 10.78 4.09 2.01
CA GLN A 198 11.63 4.09 3.19
C GLN A 198 11.24 5.26 4.08
N SER A 199 11.08 5.00 5.37
CA SER A 199 10.80 6.02 6.36
C SER A 199 11.69 5.86 7.57
N TRP A 200 12.07 6.96 8.19
CA TRP A 200 12.59 6.99 9.54
C TRP A 200 11.90 8.09 10.32
N ASP A 201 11.83 7.85 11.60
CA ASP A 201 11.14 8.69 12.55
C ASP A 201 11.93 8.74 13.86
N ILE A 202 12.02 9.92 14.46
CA ILE A 202 12.61 10.14 15.77
C ILE A 202 11.60 10.93 16.57
N GLY A 203 11.28 10.44 17.78
CA GLY A 203 10.29 11.07 18.63
C GLY A 203 10.66 11.05 20.09
N VAL A 204 10.03 11.95 20.82
CA VAL A 204 10.09 12.03 22.28
C VAL A 204 8.69 12.15 22.84
N ASP A 205 8.40 11.36 23.87
CA ASP A 205 7.17 11.45 24.67
C ASP A 205 7.55 11.83 26.11
N ALA A 206 6.87 12.80 26.67
CA ALA A 206 7.12 13.24 28.04
C ALA A 206 5.82 13.57 28.77
N ALA A 207 5.79 13.30 30.08
CA ALA A 207 4.72 13.72 30.97
C ALA A 207 5.31 14.41 32.19
N PHE A 208 4.71 15.53 32.59
CA PHE A 208 5.18 16.39 33.65
C PHE A 208 4.07 16.67 34.69
N PHE A 209 4.47 17.14 35.86
CA PHE A 209 3.57 17.66 36.89
C PHE A 209 2.48 16.66 37.30
N ASN A 210 2.89 15.43 37.68
CA ASN A 210 1.97 14.34 38.02
C ASN A 210 1.03 13.98 36.87
N ASN A 211 1.58 13.91 35.64
CA ASN A 211 0.87 13.61 34.39
C ASN A 211 -0.21 14.64 33.99
N ARG A 212 -0.09 15.87 34.47
CA ARG A 212 -1.00 16.96 34.04
C ARG A 212 -0.64 17.50 32.68
N LEU A 213 0.64 17.56 32.37
CA LEU A 213 1.14 18.02 31.07
C LEU A 213 1.71 16.83 30.28
N ASP A 214 1.10 16.53 29.15
CA ASP A 214 1.57 15.57 28.16
C ASP A 214 2.20 16.30 26.99
N PHE A 215 3.38 15.84 26.57
CA PHE A 215 4.12 16.35 25.43
C PHE A 215 4.58 15.22 24.54
N SER A 216 4.36 15.35 23.22
CA SER A 216 4.92 14.45 22.23
C SER A 216 5.43 15.27 21.05
N ALA A 217 6.62 14.96 20.56
CA ALA A 217 7.20 15.58 19.38
C ALA A 217 7.87 14.52 18.51
N ASP A 218 7.60 14.60 17.22
CA ASP A 218 8.12 13.70 16.19
C ASP A 218 8.72 14.47 15.03
N TYR A 219 9.81 13.95 14.52
CA TYR A 219 10.36 14.34 13.23
C TYR A 219 10.50 13.12 12.35
N TYR A 220 9.95 13.20 11.14
CA TYR A 220 9.97 12.10 10.21
C TYR A 220 10.48 12.50 8.82
N TYR A 221 11.05 11.51 8.15
CA TYR A 221 11.43 11.60 6.76
C TYR A 221 10.99 10.34 6.01
N LYS A 222 10.34 10.53 4.86
CA LYS A 222 9.90 9.46 3.97
C LYS A 222 10.48 9.68 2.59
N LYS A 223 10.99 8.61 1.99
CA LYS A 223 11.48 8.58 0.61
C LYS A 223 10.76 7.46 -0.12
N THR A 224 9.91 7.83 -1.07
CA THR A 224 9.27 6.88 -1.99
C THR A 224 10.08 6.85 -3.27
N THR A 225 10.50 5.67 -3.67
CA THR A 225 11.22 5.39 -4.91
C THR A 225 10.43 4.43 -5.76
N ASP A 226 10.80 4.36 -7.05
CA ASP A 226 10.19 3.44 -7.99
C ASP A 226 8.66 3.64 -8.12
N MET A 227 8.20 4.89 -7.90
CA MET A 227 6.80 5.25 -8.08
C MET A 227 6.41 5.05 -9.54
N ARG A 228 5.27 4.43 -9.73
CA ARG A 228 4.73 4.26 -11.08
C ARG A 228 4.18 5.56 -11.60
N LEU A 229 4.62 5.89 -12.79
CA LEU A 229 4.11 7.03 -13.55
C LEU A 229 3.93 6.60 -15.00
N SER A 230 2.85 7.06 -15.62
CA SER A 230 2.63 6.88 -17.04
C SER A 230 3.61 7.75 -17.81
N VAL A 231 4.43 7.13 -18.63
CA VAL A 231 5.48 7.80 -19.42
C VAL A 231 4.96 8.04 -20.82
N ALA A 232 4.84 9.31 -21.19
CA ALA A 232 4.39 9.67 -22.53
C ALA A 232 5.34 9.11 -23.60
N ILE A 233 4.76 8.46 -24.59
CA ILE A 233 5.47 7.96 -25.78
C ILE A 233 4.89 8.66 -27.01
N PRO A 234 5.65 8.76 -28.12
CA PRO A 234 5.15 9.37 -29.35
C PRO A 234 3.91 8.65 -29.87
N SER A 235 2.86 9.39 -30.22
CA SER A 235 1.59 8.82 -30.68
C SER A 235 1.68 7.99 -31.96
N PHE A 236 2.70 8.21 -32.78
CA PHE A 236 2.91 7.45 -33.99
C PHE A 236 3.31 5.98 -33.73
N THR A 237 3.68 5.61 -32.51
CA THR A 237 3.96 4.21 -32.14
C THR A 237 2.70 3.35 -32.10
N GLY A 238 1.52 3.97 -31.98
CA GLY A 238 0.24 3.28 -31.88
C GLY A 238 -0.05 2.63 -30.52
N TYR A 239 0.85 2.80 -29.52
CA TYR A 239 0.67 2.25 -28.19
C TYR A 239 0.15 3.28 -27.19
N SER A 240 -0.57 2.80 -26.16
CA SER A 240 -0.87 3.57 -24.97
C SER A 240 0.40 3.84 -24.17
N ALA A 241 0.43 4.96 -23.45
CA ALA A 241 1.55 5.32 -22.59
C ALA A 241 1.76 4.26 -21.48
N PRO A 242 2.92 3.59 -21.40
CA PRO A 242 3.17 2.56 -20.41
C PRO A 242 3.46 3.15 -19.03
N ASP A 243 3.03 2.44 -18.01
CA ASP A 243 3.44 2.72 -16.63
C ASP A 243 4.85 2.20 -16.39
N ARG A 244 5.72 3.04 -15.81
CA ARG A 244 7.10 2.70 -15.45
C ARG A 244 7.44 3.15 -14.03
N ASN A 245 8.38 2.44 -13.39
CA ASN A 245 8.90 2.78 -12.07
C ASN A 245 9.98 3.87 -12.17
N VAL A 246 9.56 5.13 -12.38
CA VAL A 246 10.49 6.26 -12.64
C VAL A 246 10.31 7.44 -11.68
N GLY A 247 9.26 7.42 -10.87
CA GLY A 247 8.98 8.52 -9.96
C GLY A 247 9.71 8.41 -8.63
N LYS A 248 10.08 9.55 -8.06
CA LYS A 248 10.66 9.68 -6.72
C LYS A 248 9.96 10.80 -5.96
N MET A 249 9.70 10.60 -4.68
CA MET A 249 9.12 11.61 -3.80
C MET A 249 9.81 11.58 -2.45
N HIS A 250 10.04 12.76 -1.90
CA HIS A 250 10.53 12.92 -0.55
C HIS A 250 9.50 13.72 0.26
N THR A 251 9.23 13.26 1.47
CA THR A 251 8.39 13.96 2.43
C THR A 251 9.13 14.05 3.75
N ARG A 252 9.19 15.23 4.33
CA ARG A 252 9.70 15.44 5.68
C ARG A 252 8.75 16.32 6.44
N GLY A 253 8.63 16.08 7.72
CA GLY A 253 7.76 16.86 8.56
C GLY A 253 8.07 16.68 10.02
N TRP A 254 7.41 17.50 10.83
CA TRP A 254 7.40 17.38 12.28
C TRP A 254 5.97 17.50 12.79
N GLU A 255 5.76 16.86 13.90
CA GLU A 255 4.48 16.86 14.61
C GLU A 255 4.75 17.17 16.08
N VAL A 256 3.93 18.03 16.68
CA VAL A 256 4.01 18.33 18.10
C VAL A 256 2.61 18.28 18.68
N LYS A 257 2.48 17.58 19.79
CA LYS A 257 1.26 17.50 20.60
C LYS A 257 1.56 17.98 22.00
N LEU A 258 0.71 18.84 22.52
CA LEU A 258 0.72 19.32 23.89
C LEU A 258 -0.66 19.11 24.50
N GLY A 259 -0.75 18.48 25.64
CA GLY A 259 -1.99 18.25 26.38
C GLY A 259 -1.86 18.70 27.82
N TRP A 260 -2.87 19.37 28.35
CA TRP A 260 -2.98 19.69 29.74
C TRP A 260 -4.28 19.12 30.31
N SER A 261 -4.18 18.36 31.37
CA SER A 261 -5.35 17.82 32.11
C SER A 261 -5.20 18.06 33.61
N ASP A 262 -6.25 18.56 34.25
CA ASP A 262 -6.25 18.80 35.67
C ASP A 262 -7.67 18.70 36.23
N ARG A 263 -7.77 18.80 37.57
CA ARG A 263 -9.02 18.77 38.31
C ARG A 263 -9.12 19.96 39.23
N ILE A 264 -10.24 20.68 39.18
CA ILE A 264 -10.57 21.77 40.10
C ILE A 264 -11.86 21.39 40.82
N GLY A 265 -11.75 21.06 42.14
CA GLY A 265 -12.88 20.55 42.90
C GLY A 265 -13.40 19.24 42.30
N ASP A 266 -14.65 19.20 41.85
CA ASP A 266 -15.29 18.03 41.23
C ASP A 266 -15.25 18.06 39.69
N VAL A 267 -14.69 19.11 39.12
CA VAL A 267 -14.61 19.27 37.66
C VAL A 267 -13.26 18.81 37.13
N ASN A 268 -13.27 17.81 36.25
CA ASN A 268 -12.11 17.40 35.46
C ASN A 268 -12.13 18.17 34.10
N TYR A 269 -11.02 18.75 33.72
CA TYR A 269 -10.88 19.40 32.43
C TYR A 269 -9.61 18.97 31.69
N ALA A 270 -9.65 19.00 30.37
CA ALA A 270 -8.51 18.73 29.53
C ALA A 270 -8.52 19.65 28.31
N VAL A 271 -7.34 20.14 27.95
CA VAL A 271 -7.11 20.94 26.73
C VAL A 271 -5.93 20.34 25.99
N SER A 272 -6.06 20.17 24.68
CA SER A 272 -4.98 19.67 23.85
C SER A 272 -4.76 20.55 22.62
N PHE A 273 -3.50 20.68 22.24
CA PHE A 273 -3.06 21.35 21.04
C PHE A 273 -2.19 20.39 20.23
N ASN A 274 -2.42 20.30 18.94
CA ASN A 274 -1.58 19.55 18.03
C ASN A 274 -1.28 20.40 16.79
N THR A 275 -0.04 20.30 16.31
CA THR A 275 0.39 20.94 15.08
C THR A 275 1.24 20.00 14.26
N VAL A 276 1.03 20.04 12.95
CA VAL A 276 1.75 19.23 11.98
C VAL A 276 2.24 20.15 10.87
N SER A 277 3.49 20.01 10.50
CA SER A 277 4.05 20.67 9.33
C SER A 277 4.81 19.68 8.49
N TYR A 278 4.58 19.69 7.18
CA TYR A 278 5.30 18.81 6.27
C TYR A 278 5.55 19.46 4.92
N THR A 279 6.58 18.99 4.24
CA THR A 279 6.94 19.43 2.88
C THR A 279 7.07 18.22 1.99
N HIS A 280 6.45 18.27 0.81
CA HIS A 280 6.61 17.29 -0.25
C HIS A 280 7.48 17.85 -1.36
N LEU A 281 8.49 17.10 -1.77
CA LEU A 281 9.30 17.35 -2.95
C LEU A 281 9.14 16.18 -3.90
N ARG A 282 8.62 16.44 -5.10
CA ARG A 282 8.57 15.46 -6.19
C ARG A 282 9.79 15.67 -7.08
N ALA A 283 10.56 14.62 -7.31
CA ALA A 283 11.56 14.59 -8.36
C ALA A 283 11.02 13.71 -9.49
N HIS A 284 10.84 14.28 -10.67
CA HIS A 284 10.57 13.56 -11.91
C HIS A 284 11.93 13.34 -12.60
N GLU A 285 12.35 12.09 -12.78
CA GLU A 285 13.46 11.84 -13.70
C GLU A 285 12.89 11.92 -15.11
N THR A 286 13.04 13.06 -15.75
CA THR A 286 12.85 13.22 -17.19
C THR A 286 14.06 12.63 -17.90
N GLY A 287 14.20 11.33 -17.85
CA GLY A 287 15.15 10.62 -18.72
C GLY A 287 14.48 10.39 -20.07
N ALA A 288 14.67 11.31 -21.00
CA ALA A 288 14.45 11.01 -22.39
C ALA A 288 15.55 10.02 -22.81
N TYR A 289 15.22 8.74 -22.79
CA TYR A 289 15.99 7.72 -23.49
C TYR A 289 15.34 7.54 -24.86
N LEU A 290 16.02 8.12 -25.85
CA LEU A 290 15.84 7.82 -27.27
C LEU A 290 16.21 6.36 -27.56
#